data_4c717d691f86e7459d456336efa6c6b9
#
_entry.id   4c717d691f86e7459d456336efa6c6b9
#
_cell.length_a   1.000
_cell.length_b   1.000
_cell.length_c   1.000
_cell.angle_alpha   90.00
_cell.angle_beta   90.00
_cell.angle_gamma   90.00
#
_symmetry.space_group_name_H-M   'P 1'
#
loop_
_entity.id
_entity.type
_entity.pdbx_description
1 polymer ?
#
loop_
_entity_poly.entity_id
_entity_poly.type
_entity_poly.pdbx_seq_one_letter_code
_entity_poly.pdbx_strand_id
1 'polypeptide(L)'
;MSQARSLLLTFLIGSFETGSKAKADTSLKKIDSFIRDIWVECCGHLSAFTVESGDIEMEEKIGQVFEEGFKVEYIYDFGSSTELSLSLIDEIEDGDEKDIKIIFRNKDVDFKCYHCHNKAEMICPFCIHNRSGLLCKSCIKNHECVEEEGEDLLLPLVNSPRVGECAYSGYQDKYVKKYFPKEIF
;
A
#
# COMPACT_ATOMS: atom_id res chain seq x y z
N MET A 1 -18.78 -16.90 -26.62
CA MET A 1 -18.72 -16.46 -25.20
C MET A 1 -17.87 -15.19 -25.21
N SER A 2 -18.44 -14.05 -24.85
CA SER A 2 -17.65 -12.80 -24.78
C SER A 2 -16.62 -12.96 -23.67
N GLN A 3 -15.34 -12.76 -23.98
CA GLN A 3 -14.29 -12.72 -22.98
C GLN A 3 -14.55 -11.52 -22.06
N ALA A 4 -14.33 -11.68 -20.76
CA ALA A 4 -14.53 -10.60 -19.81
C ALA A 4 -13.40 -9.56 -19.95
N ARG A 5 -13.76 -8.28 -19.97
CA ARG A 5 -12.78 -7.17 -19.98
C ARG A 5 -12.12 -7.06 -18.60
N SER A 6 -10.80 -6.96 -18.58
CA SER A 6 -10.01 -6.72 -17.39
C SER A 6 -9.09 -5.50 -17.57
N LEU A 7 -8.84 -4.76 -16.49
CA LEU A 7 -7.97 -3.61 -16.45
C LEU A 7 -6.64 -3.96 -15.79
N LEU A 8 -5.55 -3.47 -16.37
CA LEU A 8 -4.23 -3.47 -15.75
C LEU A 8 -4.03 -2.11 -15.07
N LEU A 9 -3.94 -2.12 -13.75
CA LEU A 9 -3.83 -0.91 -12.93
C LEU A 9 -2.48 -0.85 -12.20
N THR A 10 -1.91 0.35 -12.08
CA THR A 10 -0.83 0.64 -11.12
C THR A 10 -1.35 1.40 -9.92
N PHE A 11 -0.69 1.18 -8.79
CA PHE A 11 -0.88 1.85 -7.52
C PHE A 11 0.50 2.35 -7.08
N LEU A 12 0.65 3.65 -6.89
CA LEU A 12 1.94 4.29 -6.64
C LEU A 12 1.88 5.27 -5.49
N ILE A 13 2.88 5.20 -4.60
CA ILE A 13 3.20 6.21 -3.61
C ILE A 13 4.70 6.18 -3.29
N GLY A 14 5.43 7.26 -3.62
CA GLY A 14 6.87 7.31 -3.41
C GLY A 14 7.61 6.14 -4.08
N SER A 15 8.27 5.32 -3.27
CA SER A 15 9.00 4.12 -3.73
C SER A 15 8.17 2.83 -3.70
N PHE A 16 6.90 2.91 -3.31
CA PHE A 16 6.01 1.76 -3.27
C PHE A 16 5.17 1.70 -4.53
N GLU A 17 5.21 0.57 -5.21
CA GLU A 17 4.48 0.33 -6.46
C GLU A 17 3.92 -1.07 -6.49
N THR A 18 2.69 -1.21 -6.97
CA THR A 18 2.06 -2.50 -7.24
C THR A 18 1.24 -2.40 -8.52
N GLY A 19 1.42 -3.36 -9.42
CA GLY A 19 0.55 -3.55 -10.57
C GLY A 19 -0.44 -4.67 -10.32
N SER A 20 -1.69 -4.47 -10.67
CA SER A 20 -2.73 -5.47 -10.58
C SER A 20 -3.52 -5.60 -11.87
N LYS A 21 -4.13 -6.78 -12.05
CA LYS A 21 -5.19 -7.02 -13.02
C LYS A 21 -6.50 -7.16 -12.27
N ALA A 22 -7.52 -6.45 -12.70
CA ALA A 22 -8.87 -6.53 -12.13
C ALA A 22 -9.94 -6.53 -13.21
N LYS A 23 -11.02 -7.28 -13.01
CA LYS A 23 -12.16 -7.29 -13.94
C LYS A 23 -12.81 -5.90 -14.01
N ALA A 24 -13.18 -5.46 -15.18
CA ALA A 24 -13.76 -4.13 -15.40
C ALA A 24 -15.07 -3.89 -14.59
N ASP A 25 -15.79 -4.92 -14.22
CA ASP A 25 -16.99 -4.88 -13.37
C ASP A 25 -16.70 -4.91 -11.87
N THR A 26 -15.42 -4.88 -11.47
CA THR A 26 -14.99 -4.76 -10.07
C THR A 26 -15.35 -3.37 -9.54
N SER A 27 -15.96 -3.30 -8.36
CA SER A 27 -16.27 -2.00 -7.72
C SER A 27 -15.03 -1.40 -7.06
N LEU A 28 -15.03 -0.06 -6.92
CA LEU A 28 -14.00 0.65 -6.15
C LEU A 28 -13.93 0.16 -4.70
N LYS A 29 -15.04 -0.25 -4.10
CA LYS A 29 -15.07 -0.89 -2.77
C LYS A 29 -14.23 -2.16 -2.68
N LYS A 30 -14.18 -2.97 -3.76
CA LYS A 30 -13.28 -4.14 -3.81
C LYS A 30 -11.82 -3.71 -4.00
N ILE A 31 -11.56 -2.64 -4.75
CA ILE A 31 -10.23 -2.05 -4.89
C ILE A 31 -9.76 -1.47 -3.54
N ASP A 32 -10.63 -0.76 -2.80
CA ASP A 32 -10.35 -0.31 -1.43
C ASP A 32 -9.94 -1.49 -0.53
N SER A 33 -10.73 -2.55 -0.51
CA SER A 33 -10.40 -3.77 0.26
C SER A 33 -9.07 -4.39 -0.16
N PHE A 34 -8.75 -4.37 -1.46
CA PHE A 34 -7.48 -4.85 -1.98
C PHE A 34 -6.31 -3.98 -1.49
N ILE A 35 -6.40 -2.65 -1.59
CA ILE A 35 -5.36 -1.71 -1.13
C ILE A 35 -5.14 -1.87 0.39
N ARG A 36 -6.21 -1.97 1.15
CA ARG A 36 -6.16 -2.22 2.60
C ARG A 36 -5.43 -3.51 2.92
N ASP A 37 -5.77 -4.60 2.24
CA ASP A 37 -5.18 -5.92 2.45
C ASP A 37 -3.67 -5.97 2.10
N ILE A 38 -3.22 -5.19 1.13
CA ILE A 38 -1.82 -5.25 0.69
C ILE A 38 -0.91 -4.21 1.38
N TRP A 39 -1.48 -3.06 1.85
CA TRP A 39 -0.64 -1.95 2.26
C TRP A 39 -1.07 -1.17 3.51
N VAL A 40 -2.37 -0.81 3.66
CA VAL A 40 -2.66 0.34 4.52
C VAL A 40 -3.52 0.04 5.75
N GLU A 41 -4.19 -1.11 5.83
CA GLU A 41 -5.13 -1.36 6.93
C GLU A 41 -4.41 -1.48 8.27
N CYS A 42 -4.66 -0.56 9.17
CA CYS A 42 -4.15 -0.56 10.53
C CYS A 42 -5.26 -0.73 11.58
N CYS A 43 -6.34 0.05 11.51
CA CYS A 43 -7.39 0.06 12.52
C CYS A 43 -8.76 0.53 11.99
N GLY A 44 -9.03 0.40 10.69
CA GLY A 44 -10.34 0.67 10.10
C GLY A 44 -10.63 2.14 9.81
N HIS A 45 -9.61 2.93 9.44
CA HIS A 45 -9.83 4.32 9.04
C HIS A 45 -10.71 4.44 7.79
N LEU A 46 -11.32 5.62 7.61
CA LEU A 46 -12.05 5.96 6.40
C LEU A 46 -11.10 6.13 5.21
N SER A 47 -11.63 5.93 4.02
CA SER A 47 -10.93 6.08 2.75
C SER A 47 -11.86 6.65 1.69
N ALA A 48 -11.27 7.27 0.67
CA ALA A 48 -11.99 7.78 -0.49
C ALA A 48 -11.18 7.60 -1.77
N PHE A 49 -11.88 7.52 -2.90
CA PHE A 49 -11.30 7.69 -4.23
C PHE A 49 -11.73 9.05 -4.74
N THR A 50 -10.79 9.80 -5.30
CA THR A 50 -11.04 11.17 -5.77
C THR A 50 -10.44 11.42 -7.15
N VAL A 51 -11.03 12.33 -7.88
CA VAL A 51 -10.51 12.95 -9.11
C VAL A 51 -10.67 14.46 -8.99
N GLU A 52 -10.17 15.22 -9.96
CA GLU A 52 -10.27 16.71 -9.93
C GLU A 52 -11.71 17.22 -9.71
N SER A 53 -12.72 16.48 -10.19
CA SER A 53 -14.14 16.85 -10.05
C SER A 53 -14.77 16.51 -8.69
N GLY A 54 -14.08 15.76 -7.82
CA GLY A 54 -14.55 15.38 -6.48
C GLY A 54 -14.44 13.89 -6.19
N ASP A 55 -15.13 13.46 -5.14
CA ASP A 55 -15.13 12.07 -4.69
C ASP A 55 -15.90 11.16 -5.65
N ILE A 56 -15.46 9.91 -5.74
CA ILE A 56 -16.09 8.85 -6.54
C ILE A 56 -16.76 7.86 -5.57
N GLU A 57 -17.99 7.47 -5.90
CA GLU A 57 -18.74 6.51 -5.09
C GLU A 57 -18.06 5.12 -5.09
N MET A 58 -18.03 4.48 -3.93
CA MET A 58 -17.37 3.17 -3.73
C MET A 58 -17.99 2.03 -4.55
N GLU A 59 -19.24 2.16 -4.96
CA GLU A 59 -20.00 1.19 -5.78
C GLU A 59 -19.68 1.29 -7.26
N GLU A 60 -19.07 2.38 -7.71
CA GLU A 60 -18.70 2.57 -9.13
C GLU A 60 -17.74 1.46 -9.60
N LYS A 61 -17.88 1.12 -10.89
CA LYS A 61 -17.07 0.07 -11.53
C LYS A 61 -15.80 0.64 -12.12
N ILE A 62 -14.67 -0.04 -11.89
CA ILE A 62 -13.38 0.44 -12.38
C ILE A 62 -13.37 0.66 -13.91
N GLY A 63 -14.12 -0.15 -14.67
CA GLY A 63 -14.24 0.01 -16.12
C GLY A 63 -15.06 1.23 -16.56
N GLN A 64 -15.67 1.98 -15.63
CA GLN A 64 -16.37 3.25 -15.86
C GLN A 64 -15.56 4.45 -15.33
N VAL A 65 -14.65 4.20 -14.40
CA VAL A 65 -13.88 5.22 -13.69
C VAL A 65 -12.51 5.44 -14.34
N PHE A 66 -11.83 4.34 -14.73
CA PHE A 66 -10.47 4.44 -15.25
C PHE A 66 -10.46 4.60 -16.76
N GLU A 67 -9.79 5.66 -17.22
CA GLU A 67 -9.51 5.98 -18.61
C GLU A 67 -8.01 6.17 -18.83
N GLU A 68 -7.53 5.97 -20.05
CA GLU A 68 -6.12 6.18 -20.40
C GLU A 68 -5.69 7.64 -20.15
N GLY A 69 -4.59 7.80 -19.43
CA GLY A 69 -4.03 9.10 -19.06
C GLY A 69 -4.67 9.77 -17.85
N PHE A 70 -5.78 9.23 -17.32
CA PHE A 70 -6.38 9.73 -16.08
C PHE A 70 -5.76 9.09 -14.84
N LYS A 71 -5.66 9.89 -13.78
CA LYS A 71 -5.26 9.44 -12.46
C LYS A 71 -6.44 9.52 -11.51
N VAL A 72 -6.59 8.50 -10.71
CA VAL A 72 -7.51 8.45 -9.57
C VAL A 72 -6.67 8.45 -8.31
N GLU A 73 -6.92 9.38 -7.41
CA GLU A 73 -6.25 9.40 -6.10
C GLU A 73 -7.06 8.60 -5.09
N TYR A 74 -6.36 7.83 -4.28
CA TYR A 74 -6.94 7.11 -3.15
C TYR A 74 -6.34 7.62 -1.87
N ILE A 75 -7.17 8.01 -0.92
CA ILE A 75 -6.78 8.53 0.38
C ILE A 75 -7.26 7.55 1.45
N TYR A 76 -6.34 7.13 2.30
CA TYR A 76 -6.64 6.33 3.49
C TYR A 76 -6.24 7.11 4.73
N ASP A 77 -7.16 7.21 5.73
CA ASP A 77 -6.98 7.95 6.97
C ASP A 77 -6.86 9.47 6.77
N PHE A 78 -7.94 10.19 6.93
CA PHE A 78 -7.96 11.66 6.76
C PHE A 78 -7.22 12.44 7.86
N GLY A 79 -6.74 11.76 8.93
CA GLY A 79 -5.93 12.37 9.99
C GLY A 79 -4.43 12.30 9.69
N SER A 80 -3.91 11.07 9.46
CA SER A 80 -2.53 10.80 9.01
C SER A 80 -2.60 10.16 7.63
N SER A 81 -2.84 10.98 6.59
CA SER A 81 -3.19 10.49 5.27
C SER A 81 -2.08 9.66 4.60
N THR A 82 -2.49 8.53 4.04
CA THR A 82 -1.70 7.78 3.06
C THR A 82 -2.40 7.92 1.72
N GLU A 83 -1.75 8.58 0.77
CA GLU A 83 -2.32 8.94 -0.53
C GLU A 83 -1.63 8.16 -1.65
N LEU A 84 -2.41 7.39 -2.41
CA LEU A 84 -1.92 6.61 -3.55
C LEU A 84 -2.49 7.17 -4.85
N SER A 85 -1.67 7.22 -5.89
CA SER A 85 -2.12 7.50 -7.25
C SER A 85 -2.35 6.20 -8.00
N LEU A 86 -3.54 6.04 -8.57
CA LEU A 86 -3.95 4.88 -9.35
C LEU A 86 -4.07 5.29 -10.82
N SER A 87 -3.52 4.46 -11.72
CA SER A 87 -3.58 4.70 -13.16
C SER A 87 -3.90 3.44 -13.93
N LEU A 88 -4.62 3.57 -15.03
CA LEU A 88 -4.81 2.53 -16.03
C LEU A 88 -3.53 2.39 -16.86
N ILE A 89 -3.01 1.16 -16.96
CA ILE A 89 -1.90 0.81 -17.86
C ILE A 89 -2.44 0.34 -19.20
N ASP A 90 -3.40 -0.60 -19.18
CA ASP A 90 -3.93 -1.25 -20.36
C ASP A 90 -5.25 -1.95 -20.07
N GLU A 91 -6.01 -2.27 -21.10
CA GLU A 91 -7.20 -3.11 -21.06
C GLU A 91 -6.96 -4.40 -21.84
N ILE A 92 -7.36 -5.51 -21.24
CA ILE A 92 -7.21 -6.83 -21.87
C ILE A 92 -8.51 -7.63 -21.85
N GLU A 93 -8.68 -8.50 -22.83
CA GLU A 93 -9.72 -9.52 -22.80
C GLU A 93 -9.16 -10.77 -22.09
N ASP A 94 -9.83 -11.22 -21.04
CA ASP A 94 -9.34 -12.27 -20.16
C ASP A 94 -10.47 -13.17 -19.66
N GLY A 95 -10.18 -14.45 -19.56
CA GLY A 95 -11.09 -15.48 -19.00
C GLY A 95 -10.79 -15.83 -17.53
N ASP A 96 -10.01 -15.03 -16.83
CA ASP A 96 -9.60 -15.32 -15.45
C ASP A 96 -10.80 -15.30 -14.47
N GLU A 97 -10.83 -16.27 -13.57
CA GLU A 97 -11.91 -16.37 -12.56
C GLU A 97 -11.72 -15.40 -11.39
N LYS A 98 -10.47 -14.98 -11.09
CA LYS A 98 -10.21 -14.06 -9.98
C LYS A 98 -10.58 -12.64 -10.33
N ASP A 99 -11.24 -11.96 -9.40
CA ASP A 99 -11.63 -10.57 -9.56
C ASP A 99 -10.42 -9.63 -9.58
N ILE A 100 -9.42 -9.86 -8.71
CA ILE A 100 -8.20 -9.06 -8.61
C ILE A 100 -6.98 -9.97 -8.43
N LYS A 101 -5.90 -9.69 -9.18
CA LYS A 101 -4.60 -10.34 -9.06
C LYS A 101 -3.46 -9.33 -9.06
N ILE A 102 -2.44 -9.53 -8.22
CA ILE A 102 -1.17 -8.82 -8.33
C ILE A 102 -0.37 -9.38 -9.50
N ILE A 103 0.11 -8.50 -10.38
CA ILE A 103 1.00 -8.82 -11.50
C ILE A 103 2.45 -8.60 -11.09
N PHE A 104 2.71 -7.46 -10.44
CA PHE A 104 4.02 -7.16 -9.85
C PHE A 104 3.83 -6.33 -8.57
N ARG A 105 4.85 -6.36 -7.73
CA ARG A 105 5.00 -5.51 -6.56
C ARG A 105 6.46 -5.10 -6.43
N ASN A 106 6.72 -3.87 -5.97
CA ASN A 106 8.08 -3.44 -5.70
C ASN A 106 8.79 -4.42 -4.74
N LYS A 107 10.10 -4.54 -4.88
CA LYS A 107 10.94 -5.21 -3.88
C LYS A 107 10.89 -4.43 -2.56
N ASP A 108 11.23 -5.09 -1.47
CA ASP A 108 11.34 -4.44 -0.17
C ASP A 108 12.22 -3.20 -0.26
N VAL A 109 11.73 -2.10 0.31
CA VAL A 109 12.49 -0.85 0.33
C VAL A 109 13.71 -1.02 1.24
N ASP A 110 14.89 -0.66 0.72
CA ASP A 110 16.14 -0.71 1.48
C ASP A 110 16.27 0.53 2.37
N PHE A 111 15.54 0.52 3.48
CA PHE A 111 15.62 1.60 4.46
C PHE A 111 17.01 1.67 5.09
N LYS A 112 17.56 2.88 5.18
CA LYS A 112 18.86 3.16 5.82
C LYS A 112 18.68 3.79 7.18
N CYS A 113 19.46 3.31 8.13
CA CYS A 113 19.56 3.92 9.47
C CYS A 113 20.00 5.38 9.35
N TYR A 114 19.28 6.29 9.99
CA TYR A 114 19.60 7.71 9.94
C TYR A 114 20.93 8.04 10.64
N HIS A 115 21.41 7.21 11.57
CA HIS A 115 22.63 7.46 12.32
C HIS A 115 23.89 6.93 11.65
N CYS A 116 23.85 5.73 11.05
CA CYS A 116 25.03 5.05 10.53
C CYS A 116 24.92 4.54 9.09
N HIS A 117 23.80 4.77 8.43
CA HIS A 117 23.49 4.37 7.06
C HIS A 117 23.52 2.85 6.79
N ASN A 118 23.67 2.00 7.80
CA ASN A 118 23.46 0.58 7.69
C ASN A 118 21.96 0.28 7.41
N LYS A 119 21.63 -0.95 7.01
CA LYS A 119 20.24 -1.37 6.81
C LYS A 119 19.46 -1.14 8.11
N ALA A 120 18.36 -0.38 8.03
CA ALA A 120 17.45 -0.21 9.14
C ALA A 120 16.54 -1.45 9.29
N GLU A 121 16.15 -1.76 10.52
CA GLU A 121 15.29 -2.90 10.86
C GLU A 121 14.01 -2.48 11.57
N MET A 122 14.06 -1.36 12.29
CA MET A 122 12.96 -0.84 13.09
C MET A 122 12.76 0.66 12.84
N ILE A 123 11.58 1.14 13.18
CA ILE A 123 11.22 2.55 13.12
C ILE A 123 10.69 3.04 14.47
N CYS A 124 11.17 4.18 14.90
CA CYS A 124 10.62 4.90 16.04
C CYS A 124 9.51 5.85 15.55
N PRO A 125 8.24 5.64 15.94
CA PRO A 125 7.13 6.48 15.48
C PRO A 125 7.22 7.93 15.98
N PHE A 126 7.89 8.19 17.10
CA PHE A 126 8.08 9.55 17.62
C PHE A 126 9.12 10.35 16.83
N CYS A 127 10.12 9.66 16.26
CA CYS A 127 11.27 10.29 15.62
C CYS A 127 11.24 10.27 14.10
N ILE A 128 10.29 9.56 13.48
CA ILE A 128 10.28 9.40 12.02
C ILE A 128 10.15 10.73 11.28
N HIS A 129 9.33 11.63 11.75
CA HIS A 129 9.12 12.94 11.14
C HIS A 129 10.32 13.89 11.29
N ASN A 130 11.19 13.62 12.27
CA ASN A 130 12.43 14.39 12.52
C ASN A 130 13.66 13.78 11.81
N ARG A 131 13.45 12.81 10.89
CA ARG A 131 14.51 12.10 10.17
C ARG A 131 15.52 11.42 11.08
N SER A 132 15.10 10.90 12.24
CA SER A 132 15.96 10.17 13.18
C SER A 132 15.37 8.82 13.60
N GLY A 133 14.19 8.47 13.10
CA GLY A 133 13.45 7.30 13.54
C GLY A 133 13.79 5.98 12.85
N LEU A 134 14.53 5.95 11.71
CA LEU A 134 14.95 4.70 11.08
C LEU A 134 16.22 4.17 11.76
N LEU A 135 16.13 3.00 12.37
CA LEU A 135 17.16 2.44 13.25
C LEU A 135 17.63 1.07 12.80
N CYS A 136 18.95 0.86 12.73
CA CYS A 136 19.53 -0.46 12.64
C CYS A 136 19.70 -1.06 14.03
N LYS A 137 19.91 -2.37 14.11
CA LYS A 137 20.05 -3.14 15.36
C LYS A 137 21.09 -2.58 16.34
N SER A 138 22.17 -1.99 15.85
CA SER A 138 23.20 -1.40 16.72
C SER A 138 22.80 -0.03 17.27
N CYS A 139 22.05 0.78 16.50
CA CYS A 139 21.65 2.11 16.91
C CYS A 139 20.39 2.14 17.80
N ILE A 140 19.59 1.08 17.81
CA ILE A 140 18.43 0.94 18.69
C ILE A 140 18.83 1.14 20.15
N LYS A 141 19.94 0.53 20.59
CA LYS A 141 20.37 0.53 21.99
C LYS A 141 20.71 1.91 22.56
N ASN A 142 21.07 2.85 21.69
CA ASN A 142 21.46 4.21 22.07
C ASN A 142 20.45 5.24 21.59
N HIS A 143 19.22 4.81 21.28
CA HIS A 143 18.17 5.70 20.85
C HIS A 143 17.40 6.22 22.07
N GLU A 144 17.37 7.55 22.27
CA GLU A 144 16.83 8.22 23.46
C GLU A 144 15.42 7.72 23.83
N CYS A 145 14.50 7.64 22.87
CA CYS A 145 13.15 7.13 23.15
C CYS A 145 13.15 5.67 23.63
N VAL A 146 14.12 4.85 23.22
CA VAL A 146 14.24 3.45 23.68
C VAL A 146 14.82 3.40 25.10
N GLU A 147 15.72 4.30 25.45
CA GLU A 147 16.25 4.43 26.82
C GLU A 147 15.15 4.84 27.81
N GLU A 148 14.20 5.68 27.37
CA GLU A 148 13.10 6.19 28.20
C GLU A 148 11.92 5.22 28.28
N GLU A 149 11.46 4.66 27.16
CA GLU A 149 10.19 3.94 27.03
C GLU A 149 10.35 2.43 26.74
N GLY A 150 11.58 1.99 26.41
CA GLY A 150 11.88 0.60 26.05
C GLY A 150 11.74 0.29 24.54
N GLU A 151 12.23 -0.89 24.14
CA GLU A 151 12.23 -1.32 22.73
C GLU A 151 10.83 -1.62 22.18
N ASP A 152 9.84 -1.88 23.04
CA ASP A 152 8.46 -2.23 22.66
C ASP A 152 7.74 -1.07 21.92
N LEU A 153 8.25 0.16 22.02
CA LEU A 153 7.75 1.32 21.28
C LEU A 153 8.06 1.23 19.78
N LEU A 154 9.10 0.47 19.40
CA LEU A 154 9.57 0.42 18.02
C LEU A 154 8.65 -0.46 17.16
N LEU A 155 8.42 -0.03 15.92
CA LEU A 155 7.65 -0.77 14.94
C LEU A 155 8.56 -1.44 13.91
N PRO A 156 8.19 -2.61 13.36
CA PRO A 156 8.97 -3.24 12.30
C PRO A 156 8.90 -2.43 11.01
N LEU A 157 9.99 -2.42 10.27
CA LEU A 157 10.00 -1.92 8.89
C LEU A 157 9.38 -2.96 7.97
N VAL A 158 8.31 -2.58 7.28
CA VAL A 158 7.55 -3.43 6.37
C VAL A 158 7.43 -2.81 4.99
N ASN A 159 7.18 -3.62 3.96
CA ASN A 159 7.00 -3.14 2.59
C ASN A 159 5.61 -2.50 2.40
N SER A 160 5.42 -1.34 3.02
CA SER A 160 4.17 -0.59 2.99
C SER A 160 4.42 0.91 3.10
N PRO A 161 3.66 1.74 2.36
CA PRO A 161 3.71 3.19 2.52
C PRO A 161 3.15 3.67 3.88
N ARG A 162 2.49 2.79 4.65
CA ARG A 162 1.95 3.07 5.99
C ARG A 162 2.95 2.81 7.11
N VAL A 163 4.19 2.44 6.80
CA VAL A 163 5.23 2.15 7.78
C VAL A 163 5.49 3.34 8.71
N GLY A 164 5.44 3.10 10.03
CA GLY A 164 5.64 4.14 11.05
C GLY A 164 4.37 4.88 11.47
N GLU A 165 3.27 4.74 10.72
CA GLU A 165 2.01 5.40 11.04
C GLU A 165 1.08 4.48 11.86
N CYS A 166 0.37 5.05 12.84
CA CYS A 166 -0.73 4.40 13.56
C CYS A 166 -0.40 2.98 14.06
N ALA A 167 0.81 2.74 14.59
CA ALA A 167 1.31 1.43 15.02
C ALA A 167 1.22 0.33 13.94
N TYR A 168 1.29 0.69 12.65
CA TYR A 168 1.21 -0.26 11.55
C TYR A 168 2.38 -1.23 11.58
N SER A 169 2.08 -2.53 11.69
CA SER A 169 3.09 -3.59 11.82
C SER A 169 3.17 -4.54 10.62
N GLY A 170 2.39 -4.29 9.56
CA GLY A 170 2.38 -5.14 8.37
C GLY A 170 1.73 -6.51 8.56
N TYR A 171 0.88 -6.68 9.56
CA TYR A 171 0.23 -7.97 9.85
C TYR A 171 -0.66 -8.47 8.70
N GLN A 172 -0.97 -7.62 7.73
CA GLN A 172 -1.75 -7.92 6.52
C GLN A 172 -1.00 -8.77 5.51
N ASP A 173 0.30 -8.98 5.66
CA ASP A 173 1.10 -9.81 4.73
C ASP A 173 0.49 -11.19 4.48
N LYS A 174 -0.25 -11.73 5.46
CA LYS A 174 -1.02 -12.97 5.29
C LYS A 174 -2.12 -12.87 4.21
N TYR A 175 -2.67 -11.68 3.97
CA TYR A 175 -3.72 -11.45 2.99
C TYR A 175 -3.16 -11.22 1.58
N VAL A 176 -1.95 -10.69 1.47
CA VAL A 176 -1.30 -10.42 0.19
C VAL A 176 -1.22 -11.68 -0.66
N LYS A 177 -0.94 -12.83 -0.04
CA LYS A 177 -0.82 -14.13 -0.73
C LYS A 177 -2.06 -14.53 -1.54
N LYS A 178 -3.28 -14.11 -1.13
CA LYS A 178 -4.51 -14.44 -1.86
C LYS A 178 -4.58 -13.78 -3.24
N TYR A 179 -3.85 -12.69 -3.43
CA TYR A 179 -3.85 -11.92 -4.68
C TYR A 179 -2.74 -12.33 -5.65
N PHE A 180 -1.76 -13.12 -5.21
CA PHE A 180 -0.75 -13.64 -6.13
C PHE A 180 -1.28 -14.83 -6.95
N PRO A 181 -0.80 -15.03 -8.19
CA PRO A 181 -1.02 -16.27 -8.94
C PRO A 181 -0.54 -17.48 -8.14
N LYS A 182 -1.24 -18.62 -8.25
CA LYS A 182 -0.88 -19.87 -7.55
C LYS A 182 0.50 -20.43 -7.95
N GLU A 183 1.04 -19.97 -9.05
CA GLU A 183 2.27 -20.48 -9.68
C GLU A 183 3.56 -19.81 -9.15
N ILE A 184 3.44 -18.85 -8.21
CA ILE A 184 4.60 -18.08 -7.69
C ILE A 184 5.07 -18.59 -6.32
N PHE A 185 4.42 -19.62 -5.76
CA PHE A 185 4.77 -20.20 -4.45
C PHE A 185 5.09 -21.70 -4.55
#